data_83f1af182c1d83d0d125d0e982104c24
#
_entry.id   83f1af182c1d83d0d125d0e982104c24
#
_cell.length_a   1.000
_cell.length_b   1.000
_cell.length_c   1.000
_cell.angle_alpha   90.00
_cell.angle_beta   90.00
_cell.angle_gamma   90.00
#
_symmetry.space_group_name_H-M   'P 1'
#
loop_
_entity.id
_entity.type
_entity.pdbx_description
1 polymer ?
#
loop_
_entity_poly.entity_id
_entity_poly.type
_entity_poly.pdbx_seq_one_letter_code
_entity_poly.pdbx_strand_id
1 'polypeptide(L)'
;MVCRQTAGNRSINTSGTGILKILFLDHYGVMCLGATEIVRTEHSMPTDAEFAGTNKTYFSDFDPAAVHTLNQILDQTGAEIVVSSDWKLKTSIEGMCEFYQTQGIKKMPIDYTAWLPGALKYHEQRAGEINAWLAQHPETTQWAAVDDLYMGTWLTNFVWTKNVHVGINDATVQQQLLDIFMQV
;
A
#
# COMPACT_ATOMS: atom_id res chain seq x y z
N MET A 1 -19.02 5.40 -5.53
CA MET A 1 -18.95 5.26 -4.05
C MET A 1 -18.08 6.41 -3.56
N VAL A 2 -18.63 7.37 -2.82
CA VAL A 2 -17.91 8.61 -2.49
C VAL A 2 -17.04 8.33 -1.28
N CYS A 3 -15.71 8.56 -1.42
CA CYS A 3 -14.77 8.58 -0.30
C CYS A 3 -15.19 9.75 0.63
N ARG A 4 -15.87 9.48 1.74
CA ARG A 4 -16.30 10.52 2.70
C ARG A 4 -15.25 10.68 3.78
N GLN A 5 -14.72 11.91 3.86
CA GLN A 5 -13.88 12.36 4.97
C GLN A 5 -14.63 12.32 6.33
N THR A 6 -13.93 11.88 7.34
CA THR A 6 -13.91 12.53 8.65
C THR A 6 -12.52 12.37 9.22
N ALA A 7 -11.77 13.46 9.30
CA ALA A 7 -10.58 13.55 10.14
C ALA A 7 -11.04 13.37 11.59
N GLY A 8 -10.55 12.36 12.28
CA GLY A 8 -10.87 12.07 13.65
C GLY A 8 -11.47 10.67 13.81
N ASN A 9 -10.63 9.75 14.31
CA ASN A 9 -11.02 8.46 14.89
C ASN A 9 -12.09 7.69 14.09
N ARG A 10 -11.72 7.18 12.89
CA ARG A 10 -12.59 6.23 12.19
C ARG A 10 -12.59 4.93 12.98
N SER A 11 -13.62 4.72 13.78
CA SER A 11 -14.06 3.36 14.07
C SER A 11 -14.35 2.71 12.74
N ILE A 12 -13.51 1.77 12.32
CA ILE A 12 -13.77 0.93 11.15
C ILE A 12 -15.07 0.20 11.47
N ASN A 13 -16.11 0.50 10.71
CA ASN A 13 -17.45 0.02 11.00
C ASN A 13 -17.52 -1.48 10.67
N THR A 14 -17.07 -2.31 11.59
CA THR A 14 -17.22 -3.77 11.56
C THR A 14 -18.67 -4.12 11.94
N SER A 15 -19.62 -3.74 11.07
CA SER A 15 -20.98 -4.26 11.17
C SER A 15 -21.03 -5.71 10.67
N GLY A 16 -20.34 -6.57 11.37
CA GLY A 16 -20.26 -8.00 11.14
C GLY A 16 -19.07 -8.56 11.91
N THR A 17 -19.19 -9.75 12.46
CA THR A 17 -18.15 -10.53 13.14
C THR A 17 -16.99 -10.96 12.21
N GLY A 18 -16.66 -10.13 11.22
CA GLY A 18 -15.64 -10.40 10.22
C GLY A 18 -14.26 -9.97 10.71
N ILE A 19 -13.28 -10.84 10.51
CA ILE A 19 -11.85 -10.58 10.70
C ILE A 19 -11.44 -9.43 9.77
N LEU A 20 -10.85 -8.35 10.29
CA LEU A 20 -10.28 -7.29 9.47
C LEU A 20 -8.96 -7.78 8.86
N LYS A 21 -8.94 -7.86 7.53
CA LYS A 21 -7.77 -8.27 6.75
C LYS A 21 -7.17 -7.05 6.05
N ILE A 22 -5.85 -6.84 6.19
CA ILE A 22 -5.15 -5.67 5.65
C ILE A 22 -4.03 -6.09 4.71
N LEU A 23 -4.02 -5.51 3.51
CA LEU A 23 -2.90 -5.55 2.59
C LEU A 23 -2.18 -4.19 2.61
N PHE A 24 -0.95 -4.16 3.16
CA PHE A 24 -0.04 -3.04 3.01
C PHE A 24 0.58 -3.10 1.62
N LEU A 25 0.31 -2.09 0.81
CA LEU A 25 0.63 -2.09 -0.61
C LEU A 25 1.62 -0.98 -0.95
N ASP A 26 2.78 -1.36 -1.50
CA ASP A 26 3.66 -0.44 -2.22
C ASP A 26 3.27 -0.34 -3.69
N HIS A 27 3.81 0.66 -4.40
CA HIS A 27 3.45 0.92 -5.78
C HIS A 27 4.57 0.60 -6.76
N TYR A 28 5.77 1.18 -6.58
CA TYR A 28 6.89 0.91 -7.47
C TYR A 28 7.41 -0.52 -7.30
N GLY A 29 7.68 -1.19 -8.42
CA GLY A 29 8.13 -2.59 -8.40
C GLY A 29 7.06 -3.59 -7.96
N VAL A 30 5.85 -3.13 -7.61
CA VAL A 30 4.68 -3.94 -7.25
C VAL A 30 3.57 -3.74 -8.27
N MET A 31 3.11 -2.51 -8.44
CA MET A 31 2.02 -2.11 -9.34
C MET A 31 2.51 -1.36 -10.58
N CYS A 32 3.54 -0.51 -10.42
CA CYS A 32 4.24 0.17 -11.50
C CYS A 32 5.44 -0.68 -11.91
N LEU A 33 5.30 -1.42 -13.01
CA LEU A 33 6.31 -2.39 -13.45
C LEU A 33 7.31 -1.74 -14.40
N GLY A 34 8.56 -2.22 -14.36
CA GLY A 34 9.61 -1.75 -15.29
C GLY A 34 10.05 -0.30 -15.07
N ALA A 35 9.60 0.37 -14.03
CA ALA A 35 10.15 1.64 -13.64
C ALA A 35 11.60 1.42 -13.17
N THR A 36 12.52 1.51 -14.11
CA THR A 36 13.95 1.55 -13.86
C THR A 36 14.22 2.67 -12.86
N GLU A 37 14.93 2.29 -11.77
CA GLU A 37 15.68 3.20 -10.91
C GLU A 37 15.20 4.66 -10.97
N ILE A 38 14.07 4.94 -10.32
CA ILE A 38 13.94 6.29 -9.81
C ILE A 38 15.06 6.36 -8.79
N VAL A 39 16.12 7.06 -9.17
CA VAL A 39 17.20 7.43 -8.27
C VAL A 39 16.54 7.97 -7.03
N ARG A 40 16.50 7.17 -5.97
CA ARG A 40 16.01 7.57 -4.65
C ARG A 40 17.04 8.53 -4.09
N THR A 41 17.10 9.73 -4.66
CA THR A 41 17.85 10.83 -4.09
C THR A 41 17.23 11.14 -2.74
N GLU A 42 18.08 11.32 -1.73
CA GLU A 42 17.70 11.69 -0.38
C GLU A 42 16.55 12.71 -0.39
N HIS A 43 15.39 12.30 0.13
CA HIS A 43 14.15 13.05 0.00
C HIS A 43 14.17 14.24 0.94
N SER A 44 14.32 15.42 0.36
CA SER A 44 13.77 16.61 0.98
C SER A 44 12.25 16.54 0.86
N MET A 45 11.52 16.61 1.98
CA MET A 45 10.06 16.68 2.00
C MET A 45 9.61 17.82 1.08
N PRO A 46 8.65 17.57 0.17
CA PRO A 46 8.02 18.65 -0.57
C PRO A 46 7.40 19.63 0.43
N THR A 47 7.58 20.91 0.23
CA THR A 47 6.91 21.92 1.05
C THR A 47 5.44 22.02 0.67
N ASP A 48 4.56 22.36 1.62
CA ASP A 48 3.12 22.55 1.39
C ASP A 48 2.78 23.46 0.18
N ALA A 49 3.71 24.33 -0.20
CA ALA A 49 3.57 25.21 -1.35
C ALA A 49 3.67 24.48 -2.71
N GLU A 50 4.32 23.31 -2.76
CA GLU A 50 4.43 22.50 -3.98
C GLU A 50 3.17 21.68 -4.24
N PHE A 51 2.31 21.48 -3.24
CA PHE A 51 1.01 20.82 -3.38
C PHE A 51 -0.12 21.75 -3.84
N ALA A 52 0.04 23.07 -3.68
CA ALA A 52 -1.00 24.06 -4.00
C ALA A 52 -0.96 24.44 -5.47
N GLY A 53 -1.59 23.66 -6.34
CA GLY A 53 -2.04 24.22 -7.61
C GLY A 53 -1.76 23.53 -8.93
N THR A 54 -1.40 22.25 -8.98
CA THR A 54 -1.38 21.54 -10.26
C THR A 54 -2.09 20.19 -10.15
N ASN A 55 -3.22 20.03 -10.86
CA ASN A 55 -3.87 18.74 -11.15
C ASN A 55 -3.01 17.84 -12.07
N LYS A 56 -1.70 17.89 -11.96
CA LYS A 56 -0.82 16.94 -12.65
C LYS A 56 -0.55 15.77 -11.71
N THR A 57 -1.11 14.63 -12.04
CA THR A 57 -0.80 13.34 -11.46
C THR A 57 0.70 13.09 -11.54
N TYR A 58 1.40 13.21 -10.43
CA TYR A 58 2.83 12.89 -10.28
C TYR A 58 3.06 11.37 -10.17
N PHE A 59 2.04 10.58 -10.48
CA PHE A 59 2.08 9.13 -10.34
C PHE A 59 2.24 8.49 -11.72
N SER A 60 3.05 7.43 -11.78
CA SER A 60 3.09 6.55 -12.94
C SER A 60 1.83 5.69 -12.96
N ASP A 61 1.29 5.42 -14.16
CA ASP A 61 0.18 4.50 -14.28
C ASP A 61 0.54 3.10 -13.76
N PHE A 62 -0.42 2.42 -13.19
CA PHE A 62 -0.27 1.02 -12.82
C PHE A 62 -0.27 0.14 -14.08
N ASP A 63 0.49 -0.94 -14.03
CA ASP A 63 0.43 -1.97 -15.06
C ASP A 63 -0.96 -2.61 -15.07
N PRO A 64 -1.65 -2.68 -16.23
CA PRO A 64 -3.01 -3.24 -16.29
C PRO A 64 -3.12 -4.69 -15.82
N ALA A 65 -2.09 -5.52 -16.01
CA ALA A 65 -2.08 -6.89 -15.50
C ALA A 65 -1.92 -6.89 -13.98
N ALA A 66 -1.10 -5.98 -13.40
CA ALA A 66 -0.98 -5.83 -11.96
C ALA A 66 -2.30 -5.36 -11.33
N VAL A 67 -3.03 -4.45 -11.97
CA VAL A 67 -4.38 -4.03 -11.55
C VAL A 67 -5.35 -5.22 -11.54
N HIS A 68 -5.33 -6.03 -12.59
CA HIS A 68 -6.16 -7.23 -12.67
C HIS A 68 -5.83 -8.21 -11.54
N THR A 69 -4.55 -8.49 -11.34
CA THR A 69 -4.04 -9.39 -10.29
C THR A 69 -4.42 -8.91 -8.90
N LEU A 70 -4.21 -7.62 -8.60
CA LEU A 70 -4.58 -7.05 -7.31
C LEU A 70 -6.09 -7.18 -7.06
N ASN A 71 -6.91 -6.85 -8.05
CA ASN A 71 -8.36 -6.99 -7.93
C ASN A 71 -8.78 -8.45 -7.64
N GLN A 72 -8.12 -9.44 -8.27
CA GLN A 72 -8.38 -10.85 -7.99
C GLN A 72 -8.01 -11.24 -6.55
N ILE A 73 -6.85 -10.80 -6.07
CA ILE A 73 -6.40 -11.05 -4.69
C ILE A 73 -7.39 -10.42 -3.69
N LEU A 74 -7.80 -9.18 -3.91
CA LEU A 74 -8.77 -8.49 -3.04
C LEU A 74 -10.15 -9.15 -3.05
N ASP A 75 -10.61 -9.62 -4.21
CA ASP A 75 -11.89 -10.34 -4.34
C ASP A 75 -11.86 -11.69 -3.58
N GLN A 76 -10.71 -12.41 -3.63
CA GLN A 76 -10.55 -13.73 -2.98
C GLN A 76 -10.34 -13.62 -1.47
N THR A 77 -9.59 -12.63 -1.02
CA THR A 77 -9.18 -12.52 0.39
C THR A 77 -10.13 -11.68 1.23
N GLY A 78 -10.83 -10.75 0.60
CA GLY A 78 -11.62 -9.72 1.27
C GLY A 78 -10.77 -8.62 1.92
N ALA A 79 -9.44 -8.61 1.73
CA ALA A 79 -8.54 -7.64 2.34
C ALA A 79 -8.87 -6.20 1.94
N GLU A 80 -8.66 -5.26 2.85
CA GLU A 80 -8.67 -3.82 2.61
C GLU A 80 -7.23 -3.33 2.38
N ILE A 81 -7.07 -2.21 1.66
CA ILE A 81 -5.76 -1.68 1.31
C ILE A 81 -5.36 -0.58 2.27
N VAL A 82 -4.14 -0.67 2.82
CA VAL A 82 -3.42 0.43 3.45
C VAL A 82 -2.20 0.74 2.60
N VAL A 83 -2.07 1.97 2.13
CA VAL A 83 -0.94 2.35 1.29
C VAL A 83 0.32 2.49 2.13
N SER A 84 1.34 1.70 1.79
CA SER A 84 2.67 1.71 2.41
C SER A 84 3.73 2.15 1.39
N SER A 85 3.44 3.18 0.62
CA SER A 85 4.28 3.73 -0.45
C SER A 85 4.64 5.18 -0.15
N ASP A 86 5.76 5.67 -0.69
CA ASP A 86 6.14 7.08 -0.59
C ASP A 86 5.14 8.02 -1.30
N TRP A 87 4.27 7.48 -2.12
CA TRP A 87 3.20 8.25 -2.74
C TRP A 87 2.24 8.87 -1.73
N LYS A 88 2.13 8.31 -0.52
CA LYS A 88 1.39 8.90 0.61
C LYS A 88 1.84 10.32 0.96
N LEU A 89 3.10 10.66 0.65
CA LEU A 89 3.66 12.00 0.86
C LEU A 89 3.28 13.00 -0.24
N LYS A 90 2.66 12.55 -1.32
CA LYS A 90 2.38 13.34 -2.52
C LYS A 90 0.90 13.69 -2.70
N THR A 91 0.01 13.05 -1.95
CA THR A 91 -1.43 13.28 -2.07
C THR A 91 -2.17 12.89 -0.81
N SER A 92 -3.36 13.46 -0.61
CA SER A 92 -4.28 13.02 0.44
C SER A 92 -4.85 11.63 0.12
N ILE A 93 -5.48 11.00 1.11
CA ILE A 93 -6.14 9.70 0.91
C ILE A 93 -7.25 9.78 -0.14
N GLU A 94 -7.95 10.90 -0.21
CA GLU A 94 -8.99 11.16 -1.22
C GLU A 94 -8.39 11.20 -2.63
N GLY A 95 -7.28 11.92 -2.82
CA GLY A 95 -6.56 11.97 -4.09
C GLY A 95 -6.01 10.61 -4.51
N MET A 96 -5.57 9.79 -3.55
CA MET A 96 -5.16 8.42 -3.82
C MET A 96 -6.36 7.55 -4.22
N CYS A 97 -7.51 7.71 -3.56
CA CYS A 97 -8.74 7.01 -3.96
C CYS A 97 -9.16 7.37 -5.39
N GLU A 98 -9.11 8.66 -5.75
CA GLU A 98 -9.40 9.11 -7.12
C GLU A 98 -8.43 8.49 -8.12
N PHE A 99 -7.13 8.49 -7.81
CA PHE A 99 -6.13 7.86 -8.65
C PHE A 99 -6.40 6.35 -8.83
N TYR A 100 -6.64 5.60 -7.75
CA TYR A 100 -6.95 4.17 -7.80
C TYR A 100 -8.18 3.88 -8.66
N GLN A 101 -9.20 4.72 -8.54
CA GLN A 101 -10.40 4.61 -9.35
C GLN A 101 -10.10 4.78 -10.85
N THR A 102 -9.25 5.76 -11.22
CA THR A 102 -8.85 5.95 -12.63
C THR A 102 -8.03 4.78 -13.18
N GLN A 103 -7.28 4.10 -12.30
CA GLN A 103 -6.50 2.91 -12.67
C GLN A 103 -7.34 1.61 -12.73
N GLY A 104 -8.60 1.65 -12.32
CA GLY A 104 -9.48 0.47 -12.35
C GLY A 104 -9.35 -0.46 -11.14
N ILE A 105 -8.77 0.01 -10.04
CA ILE A 105 -8.79 -0.72 -8.76
C ILE A 105 -10.21 -0.70 -8.19
N LYS A 106 -10.73 -1.85 -7.77
CA LYS A 106 -12.11 -1.99 -7.28
C LYS A 106 -12.29 -1.54 -5.83
N LYS A 107 -11.28 -1.74 -4.99
CA LYS A 107 -11.26 -1.30 -3.60
C LYS A 107 -10.38 -0.09 -3.42
N MET A 108 -10.92 0.95 -2.83
CA MET A 108 -10.15 2.15 -2.50
C MET A 108 -9.33 1.93 -1.24
N PRO A 109 -8.12 2.52 -1.15
CA PRO A 109 -7.34 2.46 0.08
C PRO A 109 -8.11 3.11 1.22
N ILE A 110 -8.03 2.48 2.39
CA ILE A 110 -8.72 2.97 3.59
C ILE A 110 -7.85 3.90 4.42
N ASP A 111 -6.51 3.78 4.31
CA ASP A 111 -5.56 4.53 5.12
C ASP A 111 -4.15 4.53 4.50
N TYR A 112 -3.25 5.29 5.13
CA TYR A 112 -1.80 5.31 4.91
C TYR A 112 -1.05 4.85 6.15
N THR A 113 0.12 4.21 5.95
CA THR A 113 1.10 4.13 7.05
C THR A 113 1.65 5.54 7.34
N ALA A 114 1.84 5.89 8.63
CA ALA A 114 2.43 7.17 9.00
C ALA A 114 3.90 7.27 8.51
N TRP A 115 4.35 8.48 8.21
CA TRP A 115 5.76 8.75 7.98
C TRP A 115 6.50 8.80 9.33
N LEU A 116 7.53 7.97 9.48
CA LEU A 116 8.39 7.96 10.66
C LEU A 116 9.77 8.53 10.30
N PRO A 117 10.04 9.83 10.52
CA PRO A 117 11.35 10.39 10.27
C PRO A 117 12.37 9.83 11.27
N GLY A 118 13.55 9.45 10.79
CA GLY A 118 14.58 8.94 11.67
C GLY A 118 15.88 8.55 10.96
N ALA A 119 16.89 8.15 11.72
CA ALA A 119 18.19 7.70 11.22
C ALA A 119 18.20 6.23 10.76
N LEU A 120 17.04 5.61 10.61
CA LEU A 120 16.90 4.23 10.18
C LEU A 120 17.17 4.09 8.68
N LYS A 121 17.63 2.92 8.27
CA LYS A 121 17.70 2.58 6.85
C LYS A 121 16.27 2.53 6.29
N TYR A 122 16.13 2.83 5.02
CA TYR A 122 14.85 3.01 4.35
C TYR A 122 13.88 1.82 4.54
N HIS A 123 14.37 0.59 4.41
CA HIS A 123 13.57 -0.63 4.62
C HIS A 123 13.20 -0.87 6.11
N GLU A 124 14.06 -0.48 7.05
CA GLU A 124 13.75 -0.52 8.49
C GLU A 124 12.66 0.51 8.82
N GLN A 125 12.74 1.70 8.24
CA GLN A 125 11.74 2.75 8.39
C GLN A 125 10.38 2.27 7.88
N ARG A 126 10.32 1.74 6.64
CA ARG A 126 9.09 1.24 6.04
C ARG A 126 8.45 0.14 6.89
N ALA A 127 9.23 -0.82 7.36
CA ALA A 127 8.76 -1.87 8.27
C ALA A 127 8.28 -1.30 9.60
N GLY A 128 8.98 -0.29 10.14
CA GLY A 128 8.57 0.43 11.35
C GLY A 128 7.23 1.15 11.19
N GLU A 129 6.98 1.75 10.04
CA GLU A 129 5.71 2.42 9.71
C GLU A 129 4.53 1.43 9.68
N ILE A 130 4.74 0.24 9.09
CA ILE A 130 3.74 -0.83 9.09
C ILE A 130 3.46 -1.31 10.52
N ASN A 131 4.51 -1.60 11.30
CA ASN A 131 4.37 -2.02 12.69
C ASN A 131 3.68 -0.96 13.56
N ALA A 132 3.97 0.33 13.34
CA ALA A 132 3.31 1.41 14.05
C ALA A 132 1.83 1.51 13.71
N TRP A 133 1.46 1.29 12.45
CA TRP A 133 0.06 1.23 12.04
C TRP A 133 -0.66 0.05 12.70
N LEU A 134 -0.08 -1.15 12.68
CA LEU A 134 -0.63 -2.35 13.33
C LEU A 134 -0.81 -2.17 14.84
N ALA A 135 0.12 -1.49 15.50
CA ALA A 135 0.01 -1.19 16.94
C ALA A 135 -1.17 -0.26 17.28
N GLN A 136 -1.61 0.58 16.32
CA GLN A 136 -2.76 1.45 16.46
C GLN A 136 -4.08 0.78 16.07
N HIS A 137 -4.02 -0.39 15.41
CA HIS A 137 -5.17 -1.13 14.90
C HIS A 137 -5.17 -2.59 15.38
N PRO A 138 -5.32 -2.82 16.69
CA PRO A 138 -5.25 -4.16 17.29
C PRO A 138 -6.38 -5.09 16.82
N GLU A 139 -7.43 -4.56 16.21
CA GLU A 139 -8.50 -5.32 15.56
C GLU A 139 -8.04 -6.01 14.26
N THR A 140 -6.88 -5.62 13.71
CA THR A 140 -6.30 -6.25 12.53
C THR A 140 -5.64 -7.56 12.92
N THR A 141 -6.29 -8.68 12.63
CA THR A 141 -5.80 -10.01 13.00
C THR A 141 -5.14 -10.76 11.85
N GLN A 142 -5.41 -10.35 10.61
CA GLN A 142 -4.78 -10.88 9.40
C GLN A 142 -4.24 -9.75 8.53
N TRP A 143 -2.97 -9.84 8.15
CA TRP A 143 -2.37 -8.83 7.29
C TRP A 143 -1.22 -9.41 6.47
N ALA A 144 -0.94 -8.78 5.35
CA ALA A 144 0.25 -9.01 4.54
C ALA A 144 0.83 -7.67 4.09
N ALA A 145 2.13 -7.61 3.86
CA ALA A 145 2.79 -6.49 3.20
C ALA A 145 3.44 -6.98 1.91
N VAL A 146 3.28 -6.23 0.82
CA VAL A 146 3.92 -6.49 -0.47
C VAL A 146 4.70 -5.27 -0.93
N ASP A 147 5.99 -5.45 -1.21
CA ASP A 147 6.93 -4.35 -1.48
C ASP A 147 8.15 -4.87 -2.27
N ASP A 148 8.80 -4.01 -3.05
CA ASP A 148 10.06 -4.32 -3.73
C ASP A 148 11.28 -4.14 -2.81
N LEU A 149 11.12 -3.44 -1.69
CA LEU A 149 12.11 -3.33 -0.62
C LEU A 149 12.08 -4.58 0.25
N TYR A 150 13.22 -5.21 0.46
CA TYR A 150 13.28 -6.39 1.32
C TYR A 150 13.11 -6.04 2.80
N MET A 151 12.00 -6.44 3.39
CA MET A 151 11.64 -6.22 4.81
C MET A 151 11.49 -7.51 5.62
N GLY A 152 11.82 -8.66 5.06
CA GLY A 152 11.60 -9.97 5.71
C GLY A 152 12.37 -10.20 7.03
N THR A 153 13.31 -9.31 7.38
CA THR A 153 13.99 -9.32 8.69
C THR A 153 13.13 -8.71 9.80
N TRP A 154 12.21 -7.80 9.44
CA TRP A 154 11.42 -7.01 10.39
C TRP A 154 9.93 -7.31 10.38
N LEU A 155 9.43 -7.97 9.30
CA LEU A 155 8.01 -8.31 9.11
C LEU A 155 7.86 -9.81 8.87
N THR A 156 6.92 -10.43 9.58
CA THR A 156 6.62 -11.87 9.42
C THR A 156 5.74 -12.18 8.22
N ASN A 157 4.75 -11.33 7.95
CA ASN A 157 3.79 -11.50 6.86
C ASN A 157 4.19 -10.60 5.67
N PHE A 158 5.41 -10.77 5.19
CA PHE A 158 5.99 -9.97 4.14
C PHE A 158 6.21 -10.78 2.87
N VAL A 159 5.77 -10.23 1.73
CA VAL A 159 5.95 -10.81 0.40
C VAL A 159 6.81 -9.87 -0.44
N TRP A 160 7.95 -10.37 -0.88
CA TRP A 160 8.93 -9.58 -1.61
C TRP A 160 8.78 -9.71 -3.12
N THR A 161 8.56 -8.61 -3.83
CA THR A 161 8.58 -8.55 -5.28
C THR A 161 10.01 -8.35 -5.79
N LYS A 162 10.81 -9.44 -5.80
CA LYS A 162 12.22 -9.41 -6.24
C LYS A 162 12.42 -8.86 -7.65
N ASN A 163 11.47 -9.18 -8.53
CA ASN A 163 11.52 -8.78 -9.93
C ASN A 163 10.55 -7.63 -10.17
N VAL A 164 11.06 -6.42 -10.11
CA VAL A 164 10.28 -5.18 -10.31
C VAL A 164 9.65 -5.06 -11.70
N HIS A 165 10.07 -5.87 -12.67
CA HIS A 165 9.45 -5.93 -14.00
C HIS A 165 8.23 -6.84 -14.06
N VAL A 166 8.01 -7.65 -13.02
CA VAL A 166 6.88 -8.58 -12.89
C VAL A 166 5.97 -8.17 -11.73
N GLY A 167 6.56 -7.71 -10.62
CA GLY A 167 5.84 -7.22 -9.45
C GLY A 167 4.84 -8.21 -8.91
N ILE A 168 3.61 -7.74 -8.65
CA ILE A 168 2.51 -8.57 -8.13
C ILE A 168 2.02 -9.64 -9.13
N ASN A 169 2.42 -9.55 -10.42
CA ASN A 169 2.07 -10.55 -11.42
C ASN A 169 2.88 -11.85 -11.29
N ASP A 170 3.94 -11.89 -10.47
CA ASP A 170 4.68 -13.13 -10.19
C ASP A 170 3.77 -14.13 -9.47
N ALA A 171 3.62 -15.32 -10.04
CA ALA A 171 2.74 -16.36 -9.51
C ALA A 171 3.12 -16.77 -8.07
N THR A 172 4.42 -16.71 -7.73
CA THR A 172 4.90 -17.00 -6.37
C THR A 172 4.47 -15.91 -5.40
N VAL A 173 4.53 -14.63 -5.80
CA VAL A 173 4.04 -13.49 -5.01
C VAL A 173 2.54 -13.62 -4.76
N GLN A 174 1.76 -13.92 -5.80
CA GLN A 174 0.32 -14.14 -5.67
C GLN A 174 0.00 -15.27 -4.69
N GLN A 175 0.65 -16.43 -4.86
CA GLN A 175 0.41 -17.58 -3.99
C GLN A 175 0.76 -17.26 -2.54
N GLN A 176 1.89 -16.61 -2.27
CA GLN A 176 2.28 -16.22 -0.91
C GLN A 176 1.27 -15.28 -0.26
N LEU A 177 0.74 -14.29 -1.01
CA LEU A 177 -0.31 -13.39 -0.51
C LEU A 177 -1.58 -14.16 -0.16
N LEU A 178 -2.02 -15.06 -1.05
CA LEU A 178 -3.19 -15.88 -0.80
C LEU A 178 -2.99 -16.81 0.41
N ASP A 179 -1.82 -17.45 0.52
CA ASP A 179 -1.51 -18.33 1.64
C ASP A 179 -1.59 -17.61 2.99
N ILE A 180 -1.05 -16.37 3.08
CA ILE A 180 -1.13 -15.55 4.30
C ILE A 180 -2.59 -15.27 4.69
N PHE A 181 -3.44 -14.92 3.72
CA PHE A 181 -4.83 -14.56 3.99
C PHE A 181 -5.78 -15.77 4.12
N MET A 182 -5.38 -16.96 3.68
CA MET A 182 -6.18 -18.18 3.75
C MET A 182 -5.81 -19.09 4.94
N GLN A 183 -4.76 -18.75 5.70
CA GLN A 183 -4.46 -19.44 6.96
C GLN A 183 -5.58 -19.15 7.97
N VAL A 184 -6.27 -20.20 8.41
CA VAL A 184 -7.35 -20.17 9.41
C VAL A 184 -6.77 -20.44 10.80
#